data_4057a286d2d5baf3645c9f0ae1ff9ad7
#
_entry.id   4057a286d2d5baf3645c9f0ae1ff9ad7
#
_cell.length_a   1.000
_cell.length_b   1.000
_cell.length_c   1.000
_cell.angle_alpha   90.00
_cell.angle_beta   90.00
_cell.angle_gamma   90.00
#
_symmetry.space_group_name_H-M   'P 1'
#
loop_
_entity.id
_entity.type
_entity.pdbx_description
1 polymer ?
#
loop_
_entity_poly.entity_id
_entity_poly.type
_entity_poly.pdbx_seq_one_letter_code
_entity_poly.pdbx_strand_id
1 'polypeptide(L)'
;ASVFEQRATYLDLNFESYLNYNKKIDDHNIKGTFGTSVFRRKGDVLNGTAFNIPNNSIDFADISANMAQNGYLNNTGSYEFEERLLSTFLRGEYSYKYKYIISGILRRDGSSKFGPNNRYGVFPTISAAYVMSEEENFSKNNPDVNLLK
;
A
#
# COMPACT_ATOMS: atom_id res chain seq x y z
N ALA A 1 10.56 34.33 -22.64
CA ALA A 1 10.55 32.95 -22.10
C ALA A 1 9.75 32.92 -20.80
N SER A 2 9.31 31.72 -20.38
CA SER A 2 8.69 31.48 -19.09
C SER A 2 9.33 30.24 -18.44
N VAL A 3 9.32 30.23 -17.13
CA VAL A 3 9.81 29.12 -16.31
C VAL A 3 8.72 28.67 -15.33
N PHE A 4 8.49 27.37 -15.21
CA PHE A 4 7.61 26.79 -14.21
C PHE A 4 8.44 25.92 -13.28
N GLU A 5 8.30 26.15 -11.99
CA GLU A 5 8.90 25.32 -10.94
C GLU A 5 7.81 24.78 -10.02
N GLN A 6 7.98 23.52 -9.61
CA GLN A 6 7.13 22.90 -8.63
C GLN A 6 7.99 22.13 -7.62
N ARG A 7 7.73 22.36 -6.35
CA ARG A 7 8.31 21.58 -5.25
C ARG A 7 7.18 20.87 -4.51
N ALA A 8 7.29 19.57 -4.39
CA ALA A 8 6.38 18.76 -3.62
C ALA A 8 7.14 18.06 -2.48
N THR A 9 6.61 18.14 -1.28
CA THR A 9 7.15 17.47 -0.10
C THR A 9 6.08 16.51 0.43
N TYR A 10 6.46 15.27 0.71
CA TYR A 10 5.56 14.24 1.23
C TYR A 10 6.10 13.69 2.54
N LEU A 11 5.20 13.52 3.51
CA LEU A 11 5.46 12.80 4.75
C LEU A 11 4.52 11.60 4.80
N ASP A 12 5.10 10.41 4.74
CA ASP A 12 4.39 9.14 4.84
C ASP A 12 4.67 8.52 6.21
N LEU A 13 3.62 8.24 6.96
CA LEU A 13 3.66 7.53 8.23
C LEU A 13 2.87 6.23 8.07
N ASN A 14 3.52 5.11 8.37
CA ASN A 14 2.88 3.80 8.40
C ASN A 14 3.09 3.15 9.77
N PHE A 15 1.98 2.73 10.37
CA PHE A 15 1.99 1.96 11.62
C PHE A 15 1.24 0.65 11.40
N GLU A 16 1.88 -0.46 11.72
CA GLU A 16 1.31 -1.80 11.62
C GLU A 16 1.45 -2.54 12.94
N SER A 17 0.39 -3.23 13.32
CA SER A 17 0.38 -4.10 14.48
C SER A 17 -0.38 -5.37 14.16
N TYR A 18 0.16 -6.51 14.59
CA TYR A 18 -0.50 -7.79 14.39
C TYR A 18 -0.22 -8.75 15.54
N LEU A 19 -1.21 -9.60 15.79
CA LEU A 19 -1.17 -10.68 16.75
C LEU A 19 -1.28 -12.01 15.99
N ASN A 20 -0.35 -12.91 16.26
CA ASN A 20 -0.34 -14.25 15.70
C ASN A 20 -0.69 -15.28 16.76
N TYR A 21 -1.51 -16.23 16.39
CA TYR A 21 -1.84 -17.41 17.18
C TYR A 21 -1.50 -18.65 16.36
N ASN A 22 -0.82 -19.61 16.97
CA ASN A 22 -0.51 -20.90 16.36
C ASN A 22 -0.69 -22.00 17.41
N LYS A 23 -1.51 -22.99 17.09
CA LYS A 23 -1.73 -24.16 17.94
C LYS A 23 -1.76 -25.41 17.11
N LYS A 24 -0.93 -26.37 17.51
CA LYS A 24 -0.94 -27.73 16.97
C LYS A 24 -1.55 -28.67 18.01
N ILE A 25 -2.51 -29.51 17.58
CA ILE A 25 -3.15 -30.55 18.37
C ILE A 25 -3.14 -31.79 17.50
N ASP A 26 -2.26 -32.74 17.84
CA ASP A 26 -2.04 -33.95 17.06
C ASP A 26 -1.78 -33.65 15.56
N ASP A 27 -2.64 -34.10 14.68
CA ASP A 27 -2.59 -33.91 13.23
C ASP A 27 -3.20 -32.56 12.78
N HIS A 28 -3.77 -31.79 13.69
CA HIS A 28 -4.47 -30.54 13.41
C HIS A 28 -3.57 -29.35 13.72
N ASN A 29 -3.43 -28.43 12.76
CA ASN A 29 -2.71 -27.18 12.96
C ASN A 29 -3.62 -25.99 12.65
N ILE A 30 -3.76 -25.11 13.63
CA ILE A 30 -4.61 -23.91 13.54
C ILE A 30 -3.72 -22.69 13.66
N LYS A 31 -3.77 -21.82 12.67
CA LYS A 31 -3.10 -20.52 12.71
C LYS A 31 -4.11 -19.40 12.56
N GLY A 32 -3.94 -18.36 13.36
CA GLY A 32 -4.74 -17.14 13.31
C GLY A 32 -3.84 -15.92 13.29
N THR A 33 -4.20 -14.93 12.51
CA THR A 33 -3.54 -13.63 12.52
C THR A 33 -4.61 -12.55 12.55
N PHE A 34 -4.54 -11.66 13.52
CA PHE A 34 -5.32 -10.43 13.56
C PHE A 34 -4.35 -9.26 13.39
N GLY A 35 -4.66 -8.33 12.51
CA GLY A 35 -3.80 -7.19 12.26
C GLY A 35 -4.55 -5.91 11.97
N THR A 36 -3.90 -4.79 12.24
CA THR A 36 -4.37 -3.45 11.89
C THR A 36 -3.20 -2.65 11.34
N SER A 37 -3.48 -1.82 10.34
CA SER A 37 -2.52 -0.86 9.80
C SER A 37 -3.15 0.51 9.64
N VAL A 38 -2.38 1.54 9.94
CA VAL A 38 -2.75 2.95 9.74
C VAL A 38 -1.70 3.57 8.86
N PHE A 39 -2.11 4.07 7.73
CA PHE A 39 -1.25 4.84 6.83
C PHE A 39 -1.77 6.28 6.75
N ARG A 40 -0.85 7.22 6.85
CA ARG A 40 -1.12 8.64 6.70
C ARG A 40 -0.08 9.26 5.77
N ARG A 41 -0.56 9.92 4.74
CA ARG A 41 0.25 10.74 3.85
C ARG A 41 -0.18 12.19 3.99
N LYS A 42 0.77 13.06 4.28
CA LYS A 42 0.61 14.53 4.20
C LYS A 42 1.52 15.05 3.10
N GLY A 43 0.99 15.87 2.21
CA GLY A 43 1.75 16.48 1.13
C GLY A 43 1.54 17.98 1.05
N ASP A 44 2.62 18.69 0.79
CA ASP A 44 2.66 20.10 0.48
C ASP A 44 3.15 20.26 -0.95
N VAL A 45 2.46 21.04 -1.75
CA VAL A 45 2.88 21.39 -3.10
C VAL A 45 2.92 22.91 -3.22
N LEU A 46 4.10 23.41 -3.58
CA LEU A 46 4.32 24.80 -3.95
C LEU A 46 4.69 24.84 -5.43
N ASN A 47 4.04 25.68 -6.19
CA ASN A 47 4.37 25.91 -7.59
C ASN A 47 4.44 27.39 -7.90
N GLY A 48 5.18 27.72 -8.95
CA GLY A 48 5.30 29.08 -9.44
C GLY A 48 5.65 29.11 -10.93
N THR A 49 5.11 30.10 -11.61
CA THR A 49 5.45 30.40 -13.00
C THR A 49 5.97 31.82 -13.06
N ALA A 50 7.18 31.98 -13.58
CA ALA A 50 7.76 33.28 -13.88
C ALA A 50 7.75 33.51 -15.40
N PHE A 51 7.41 34.71 -15.80
CA PHE A 51 7.38 35.14 -17.20
C PHE A 51 8.46 36.21 -17.47
N ASN A 52 8.73 36.46 -18.73
CA ASN A 52 9.72 37.44 -19.16
C ASN A 52 11.16 37.17 -18.71
N ILE A 53 11.54 35.90 -18.67
CA ILE A 53 12.92 35.50 -18.37
C ILE A 53 13.85 36.04 -19.46
N PRO A 54 14.93 36.75 -19.11
CA PRO A 54 15.78 37.47 -20.08
C PRO A 54 16.61 36.54 -20.96
N ASN A 55 16.84 35.30 -20.51
CA ASN A 55 17.65 34.32 -21.22
C ASN A 55 16.85 33.03 -21.50
N ASN A 56 17.00 32.48 -22.69
CA ASN A 56 16.37 31.22 -23.09
C ASN A 56 17.23 29.96 -22.75
N SER A 57 18.40 30.14 -22.13
CA SER A 57 19.23 29.02 -21.69
C SER A 57 18.63 28.40 -20.44
N ILE A 58 18.61 27.06 -20.41
CA ILE A 58 18.13 26.30 -19.27
C ILE A 58 18.97 26.52 -18.00
N ASP A 59 20.25 26.82 -18.16
CA ASP A 59 21.18 27.07 -17.05
C ASP A 59 20.84 28.31 -16.24
N PHE A 60 20.08 29.27 -16.83
CA PHE A 60 19.61 30.49 -16.21
C PHE A 60 18.09 30.51 -15.99
N ALA A 61 17.43 29.36 -16.16
CA ALA A 61 16.01 29.25 -15.96
C ALA A 61 15.70 29.16 -14.45
N ASP A 62 15.51 30.32 -13.83
CA ASP A 62 15.17 30.44 -12.41
C ASP A 62 13.91 31.29 -12.26
N ILE A 63 13.04 30.87 -11.34
CA ILE A 63 11.79 31.57 -11.06
C ILE A 63 12.04 33.02 -10.50
N SER A 64 13.18 33.23 -9.88
CA SER A 64 13.60 34.55 -9.36
C SER A 64 14.14 35.49 -10.43
N ALA A 65 14.49 34.99 -11.61
CA ALA A 65 15.04 35.77 -12.73
C ALA A 65 13.98 36.55 -13.49
N ASN A 66 12.81 36.77 -12.93
CA ASN A 66 11.71 37.51 -13.52
C ASN A 66 12.01 38.98 -13.64
N MET A 67 11.92 39.51 -14.84
CA MET A 67 12.07 40.95 -15.16
C MET A 67 10.73 41.71 -15.35
N ALA A 68 9.61 41.11 -14.98
CA ALA A 68 8.32 41.76 -15.07
C ALA A 68 8.24 42.93 -14.06
N GLN A 69 8.28 44.17 -14.57
CA GLN A 69 8.22 45.38 -13.76
C GLN A 69 6.89 45.58 -13.01
N ASN A 70 5.85 44.88 -13.40
CA ASN A 70 4.51 45.01 -12.80
C ASN A 70 4.02 43.63 -12.42
N GLY A 71 4.26 43.13 -11.28
CA GLY A 71 3.83 41.86 -10.66
C GLY A 71 2.68 41.01 -11.22
N TYR A 72 2.08 41.39 -12.32
CA TYR A 72 0.95 40.76 -12.98
C TYR A 72 1.28 39.46 -13.77
N LEU A 73 2.57 39.17 -13.96
CA LEU A 73 2.99 38.04 -14.80
C LEU A 73 3.51 36.86 -14.00
N ASN A 74 3.46 36.89 -12.68
CA ASN A 74 3.85 35.77 -11.86
C ASN A 74 2.61 35.07 -11.32
N ASN A 75 2.55 33.75 -11.49
CA ASN A 75 1.52 32.92 -10.91
C ASN A 75 2.16 31.99 -9.90
N THR A 76 1.71 32.06 -8.65
CA THR A 76 2.14 31.14 -7.58
C THR A 76 0.93 30.44 -7.00
N GLY A 77 1.08 29.17 -6.71
CA GLY A 77 0.04 28.37 -6.09
C GLY A 77 0.62 27.44 -5.04
N SER A 78 -0.15 27.17 -4.01
CA SER A 78 0.19 26.14 -3.03
C SER A 78 -1.07 25.41 -2.61
N TYR A 79 -0.93 24.14 -2.34
CA TYR A 79 -2.00 23.35 -1.73
C TYR A 79 -1.42 22.25 -0.85
N GLU A 80 -2.16 21.93 0.20
CA GLU A 80 -1.88 20.82 1.07
C GLU A 80 -2.94 19.75 0.88
N PHE A 81 -2.56 18.49 1.07
CA PHE A 81 -3.50 17.38 1.11
C PHE A 81 -3.10 16.37 2.17
N GLU A 82 -4.08 15.67 2.66
CA GLU A 82 -3.90 14.61 3.62
C GLU A 82 -4.73 13.38 3.22
N GLU A 83 -4.07 12.23 3.20
CA GLU A 83 -4.69 10.93 2.96
C GLU A 83 -4.51 10.05 4.18
N ARG A 84 -5.56 9.35 4.57
CA ARG A 84 -5.54 8.38 5.65
C ARG A 84 -6.17 7.08 5.20
N LEU A 85 -5.47 5.97 5.47
CA LEU A 85 -5.98 4.62 5.27
C LEU A 85 -5.96 3.90 6.61
N LEU A 86 -7.03 3.19 6.91
CA LEU A 86 -7.15 2.31 8.06
C LEU A 86 -7.55 0.93 7.56
N SER A 87 -6.72 -0.06 7.84
CA SER A 87 -6.99 -1.45 7.49
C SER A 87 -7.03 -2.32 8.73
N THR A 88 -7.98 -3.24 8.77
CA THR A 88 -8.06 -4.28 9.80
C THR A 88 -8.31 -5.60 9.11
N PHE A 89 -7.59 -6.64 9.49
CA PHE A 89 -7.76 -7.96 8.90
C PHE A 89 -7.71 -9.08 9.92
N LEU A 90 -8.45 -10.13 9.62
CA LEU A 90 -8.42 -11.39 10.32
C LEU A 90 -8.11 -12.48 9.30
N ARG A 91 -7.06 -13.26 9.55
CA ARG A 91 -6.70 -14.44 8.78
C ARG A 91 -6.80 -15.68 9.66
N GLY A 92 -7.43 -16.71 9.14
CA GLY A 92 -7.43 -18.05 9.73
C GLY A 92 -6.88 -19.05 8.73
N GLU A 93 -6.08 -20.01 9.20
CA GLU A 93 -5.59 -21.14 8.43
C GLU A 93 -5.74 -22.41 9.29
N TYR A 94 -6.33 -23.41 8.71
CA TYR A 94 -6.44 -24.74 9.29
C TYR A 94 -5.80 -25.76 8.37
N SER A 95 -4.96 -26.62 8.91
CA SER A 95 -4.39 -27.75 8.18
C SER A 95 -4.54 -29.05 8.95
N TYR A 96 -4.91 -30.10 8.23
CA TYR A 96 -5.00 -31.46 8.72
C TYR A 96 -3.89 -32.31 8.09
N LYS A 97 -3.07 -32.93 8.94
CA LYS A 97 -1.86 -33.72 8.56
C LYS A 97 -0.91 -32.97 7.60
N TYR A 98 -0.92 -31.62 7.61
CA TYR A 98 -0.22 -30.77 6.64
C TYR A 98 -0.59 -31.03 5.16
N LYS A 99 -1.55 -31.90 4.92
CA LYS A 99 -1.99 -32.37 3.62
C LYS A 99 -3.19 -31.58 3.09
N TYR A 100 -4.19 -31.37 3.93
CA TYR A 100 -5.38 -30.60 3.59
C TYR A 100 -5.28 -29.25 4.28
N ILE A 101 -5.29 -28.18 3.50
CA ILE A 101 -5.15 -26.81 4.02
C ILE A 101 -6.33 -25.99 3.54
N ILE A 102 -6.99 -25.32 4.46
CA ILE A 102 -7.99 -24.31 4.16
C ILE A 102 -7.62 -23.02 4.87
N SER A 103 -7.74 -21.89 4.17
CA SER A 103 -7.52 -20.58 4.78
C SER A 103 -8.56 -19.58 4.34
N GLY A 104 -8.83 -18.61 5.22
CA GLY A 104 -9.71 -17.50 4.97
C GLY A 104 -9.10 -16.21 5.48
N ILE A 105 -9.40 -15.11 4.77
CA ILE A 105 -9.04 -13.76 5.15
C ILE A 105 -10.29 -12.90 5.07
N LEU A 106 -10.53 -12.13 6.11
CA LEU A 106 -11.51 -11.05 6.11
C LEU A 106 -10.77 -9.74 6.33
N ARG A 107 -10.80 -8.84 5.36
CA ARG A 107 -10.14 -7.55 5.43
C ARG A 107 -11.15 -6.42 5.30
N ARG A 108 -11.03 -5.43 6.16
CA ARG A 108 -11.79 -4.19 6.11
C ARG A 108 -10.82 -3.03 5.91
N ASP A 109 -10.99 -2.31 4.82
CA ASP A 109 -10.17 -1.15 4.48
C ASP A 109 -11.02 0.12 4.45
N GLY A 110 -10.52 1.18 5.05
CA GLY A 110 -11.15 2.49 5.05
C GLY A 110 -10.20 3.56 4.50
N SER A 111 -10.74 4.47 3.69
CA SER A 111 -9.97 5.57 3.11
C SER A 111 -10.67 6.90 3.28
N SER A 112 -9.89 7.93 3.64
CA SER A 112 -10.37 9.30 3.73
C SER A 112 -10.73 9.92 2.38
N LYS A 113 -10.31 9.32 1.26
CA LYS A 113 -10.64 9.78 -0.10
C LYS A 113 -12.10 9.52 -0.48
N PHE A 114 -12.75 8.57 0.18
CA PHE A 114 -14.14 8.27 -0.08
C PHE A 114 -15.09 9.08 0.80
N GLY A 115 -16.27 9.36 0.27
CA GLY A 115 -17.31 10.08 0.99
C GLY A 115 -17.76 9.38 2.28
N PRO A 116 -18.40 10.11 3.22
CA PRO A 116 -18.70 9.61 4.57
C PRO A 116 -19.43 8.27 4.62
N ASN A 117 -20.30 8.00 3.64
CA ASN A 117 -21.13 6.79 3.61
C ASN A 117 -20.44 5.57 2.96
N ASN A 118 -19.33 5.76 2.23
CA ASN A 118 -18.67 4.71 1.47
C ASN A 118 -17.17 4.58 1.81
N ARG A 119 -16.78 4.98 3.01
CA ARG A 119 -15.36 5.00 3.43
C ARG A 119 -14.75 3.62 3.61
N TYR A 120 -15.57 2.60 3.85
CA TYR A 120 -15.11 1.27 4.19
C TYR A 120 -15.54 0.24 3.16
N GLY A 121 -14.60 -0.60 2.74
CA GLY A 121 -14.83 -1.81 1.98
C GLY A 121 -14.48 -3.05 2.80
N VAL A 122 -15.18 -4.15 2.55
CA VAL A 122 -14.91 -5.45 3.17
C VAL A 122 -14.58 -6.46 2.07
N PHE A 123 -13.46 -7.16 2.24
CA PHE A 123 -12.89 -8.05 1.23
C PHE A 123 -12.67 -9.44 1.83
N PRO A 124 -13.62 -10.38 1.66
CA PRO A 124 -13.43 -11.77 2.03
C PRO A 124 -12.62 -12.53 0.97
N THR A 125 -11.74 -13.41 1.42
CA THR A 125 -10.99 -14.33 0.56
C THR A 125 -10.98 -15.71 1.21
N ILE A 126 -11.16 -16.76 0.42
CA ILE A 126 -11.07 -18.16 0.87
C ILE A 126 -10.14 -18.89 -0.10
N SER A 127 -9.29 -19.75 0.44
CA SER A 127 -8.44 -20.65 -0.34
C SER A 127 -8.37 -22.03 0.27
N ALA A 128 -8.20 -23.05 -0.58
CA ALA A 128 -7.98 -24.41 -0.18
C ALA A 128 -6.80 -24.99 -0.97
N ALA A 129 -6.01 -25.84 -0.34
CA ALA A 129 -4.89 -26.51 -0.97
C ALA A 129 -4.80 -27.98 -0.49
N TYR A 130 -4.33 -28.82 -1.38
CA TYR A 130 -4.04 -30.23 -1.14
C TYR A 130 -2.57 -30.50 -1.47
N VAL A 131 -1.84 -31.03 -0.51
CA VAL A 131 -0.40 -31.34 -0.66
C VAL A 131 -0.27 -32.81 -1.04
N MET A 132 -0.06 -33.09 -2.32
CA MET A 132 0.03 -34.46 -2.86
C MET A 132 1.30 -35.17 -2.40
N SER A 133 2.39 -34.45 -2.17
CA SER A 133 3.65 -35.03 -1.68
C SER A 133 3.56 -35.64 -0.29
N GLU A 134 2.56 -35.26 0.51
CA GLU A 134 2.26 -35.85 1.82
C GLU A 134 1.40 -37.14 1.72
N GLU A 135 1.08 -37.59 0.52
CA GLU A 135 0.41 -38.88 0.28
C GLU A 135 1.42 -40.01 0.30
N GLU A 136 1.23 -41.02 1.17
CA GLU A 136 2.19 -42.13 1.32
C GLU A 136 2.44 -42.88 0.01
N ASN A 137 1.40 -43.09 -0.79
CA ASN A 137 1.51 -43.76 -2.09
C ASN A 137 2.24 -42.92 -3.13
N PHE A 138 2.05 -41.60 -3.09
CA PHE A 138 2.70 -40.68 -4.02
C PHE A 138 4.18 -40.52 -3.66
N SER A 139 4.49 -40.32 -2.40
CA SER A 139 5.86 -40.14 -1.90
C SER A 139 6.73 -41.39 -2.14
N LYS A 140 6.17 -42.57 -1.98
CA LYS A 140 6.86 -43.82 -2.25
C LYS A 140 7.19 -44.04 -3.73
N ASN A 141 6.30 -43.59 -4.63
CA ASN A 141 6.48 -43.74 -6.07
C ASN A 141 7.28 -42.64 -6.73
N ASN A 142 7.46 -41.50 -6.05
CA ASN A 142 8.14 -40.29 -6.56
C ASN A 142 9.10 -39.72 -5.51
N PRO A 143 10.20 -40.42 -5.17
CA PRO A 143 11.09 -39.97 -4.09
C PRO A 143 11.81 -38.66 -4.36
N ASP A 144 11.91 -38.25 -5.63
CA ASP A 144 12.57 -36.99 -6.05
C ASP A 144 11.66 -35.76 -5.96
N VAL A 145 10.37 -35.95 -5.67
CA VAL A 145 9.41 -34.83 -5.55
C VAL A 145 9.24 -34.44 -4.10
N ASN A 146 9.90 -33.34 -3.70
CA ASN A 146 9.87 -32.85 -2.32
C ASN A 146 8.58 -32.10 -1.96
N LEU A 147 7.96 -31.41 -2.91
CA LEU A 147 6.70 -30.68 -2.69
C LEU A 147 5.87 -30.61 -3.97
N LEU A 148 4.63 -31.10 -3.90
CA LEU A 148 3.60 -30.92 -4.91
C LEU A 148 2.28 -30.50 -4.22
N LYS A 149 1.84 -29.26 -4.51
CA LYS A 149 0.69 -28.64 -3.86
C LYS A 149 -0.27 -28.03 -4.89
#